data_756d35bf3e96e1866de0dc36b33837bc
#
_entry.id   756d35bf3e96e1866de0dc36b33837bc
#
_cell.length_a   1.000
_cell.length_b   1.000
_cell.length_c   1.000
_cell.angle_alpha   90.00
_cell.angle_beta   90.00
_cell.angle_gamma   90.00
#
_symmetry.space_group_name_H-M   'P 1'
#
loop_
_entity.id
_entity.type
_entity.pdbx_description
1 polymer ?
#
loop_
_entity_poly.entity_id
_entity_poly.type
_entity_poly.pdbx_seq_one_letter_code
_entity_poly.pdbx_strand_id
1 'polypeptide(L)'
;LATYFREYLRGVMTAKEPKKSDYRGWQMQKYYEDSLAWKTNPLFGWCAKNKKKDGTNYNIYTDGLKIYTTIDSRMQKYAEEAVYEHVAQYLQPRFFKEKRKKKTAPFTNQLTEEEVNTIMTRAMKQTDRYRIMKEAGCSEAEIKKAFNTKYEMSVFSYEGEKDTIMTPMDSLKYYKFFLRAGFMSMDPLTGHVKAYVGGPNYNYFQYDMAMVGRRQVGSTIKPYVYTLAMENGFSPCDQVRHVEQTLIDENGRPWSPRNASKKRYGEMVTIKWGLANSDNWVTAYLMGKLNPYQLVRLIHSFGVQNKQIDPVVSLCLGPCEISVGEMVSAYSAFANRGIRTAPVFVTRIEDNEGNVLANFTPQMDEVISETSAYKMLVMLRAVVNEGTGGRVRRLYGITADMGGKTCLLYTSPSPRDVEES
;
A
#
# COMPACT_ATOMS: atom_id res chain seq x y z
N LEU A 1 5.27 20.66 -3.32
CA LEU A 1 5.90 19.63 -2.49
C LEU A 1 4.84 18.92 -1.66
N ALA A 2 4.89 17.59 -1.58
CA ALA A 2 4.06 16.74 -0.73
C ALA A 2 2.53 16.93 -0.92
N THR A 3 2.03 17.08 -2.14
CA THR A 3 0.61 17.36 -2.39
C THR A 3 -0.30 16.24 -1.86
N TYR A 4 0.05 14.96 -2.08
CA TYR A 4 -0.70 13.82 -1.54
C TYR A 4 -0.76 13.83 -0.01
N PHE A 5 0.35 14.11 0.64
CA PHE A 5 0.40 14.24 2.09
C PHE A 5 -0.51 15.36 2.61
N ARG A 6 -0.47 16.53 1.97
CA ARG A 6 -1.33 17.67 2.34
C ARG A 6 -2.82 17.31 2.23
N GLU A 7 -3.20 16.69 1.13
CA GLU A 7 -4.61 16.31 0.91
C GLU A 7 -5.05 15.16 1.83
N TYR A 8 -4.17 14.19 2.08
CA TYR A 8 -4.41 13.15 3.09
C TYR A 8 -4.62 13.78 4.48
N LEU A 9 -3.72 14.65 4.92
CA LEU A 9 -3.80 15.34 6.20
C LEU A 9 -5.08 16.19 6.30
N ARG A 10 -5.43 16.93 5.25
CA ARG A 10 -6.69 17.66 5.17
C ARG A 10 -7.89 16.73 5.41
N GLY A 11 -7.95 15.62 4.70
CA GLY A 11 -9.03 14.64 4.86
C GLY A 11 -9.12 14.08 6.28
N VAL A 12 -7.98 13.75 6.89
CA VAL A 12 -7.91 13.26 8.28
C VAL A 12 -8.41 14.32 9.27
N MET A 13 -7.93 15.55 9.18
CA MET A 13 -8.26 16.62 10.14
C MET A 13 -9.72 17.09 10.03
N THR A 14 -10.29 17.10 8.82
CA THR A 14 -11.67 17.55 8.57
C THR A 14 -12.70 16.43 8.58
N ALA A 15 -12.29 15.19 8.88
CA ALA A 15 -13.20 14.06 8.96
C ALA A 15 -14.35 14.33 9.95
N LYS A 16 -15.53 13.86 9.60
CA LYS A 16 -16.72 13.90 10.47
C LYS A 16 -16.84 12.59 11.24
N GLU A 17 -17.63 12.61 12.28
CA GLU A 17 -17.97 11.37 13.01
C GLU A 17 -18.62 10.37 12.06
N PRO A 18 -18.04 9.15 11.91
CA PRO A 18 -18.55 8.16 10.99
C PRO A 18 -19.92 7.63 11.40
N LYS A 19 -20.91 7.72 10.52
CA LYS A 19 -22.23 7.12 10.72
C LYS A 19 -22.41 5.99 9.72
N LYS A 20 -22.91 4.85 10.18
CA LYS A 20 -23.07 3.65 9.32
C LYS A 20 -23.95 3.94 8.08
N SER A 21 -24.90 4.85 8.20
CA SER A 21 -25.76 5.30 7.07
C SER A 21 -25.00 5.96 5.93
N ASP A 22 -23.82 6.52 6.20
CA ASP A 22 -23.05 7.28 5.21
C ASP A 22 -22.17 6.35 4.34
N TYR A 23 -22.14 5.04 4.68
CA TYR A 23 -21.34 4.02 4.01
C TYR A 23 -22.21 2.97 3.33
N ARG A 24 -21.88 2.64 2.08
CA ARG A 24 -22.56 1.55 1.34
C ARG A 24 -22.08 0.19 1.87
N GLY A 25 -22.82 -0.89 1.57
CA GLY A 25 -22.50 -2.23 2.08
C GLY A 25 -21.06 -2.71 1.80
N TRP A 26 -20.52 -2.36 0.63
CA TRP A 26 -19.12 -2.69 0.28
C TRP A 26 -18.07 -1.82 1.00
N GLN A 27 -18.47 -0.73 1.65
CA GLN A 27 -17.60 0.18 2.40
C GLN A 27 -17.55 -0.14 3.91
N MET A 28 -18.03 -1.29 4.35
CA MET A 28 -18.07 -1.63 5.78
C MET A 28 -16.68 -1.73 6.40
N GLN A 29 -15.66 -2.16 5.66
CA GLN A 29 -14.28 -2.14 6.12
C GLN A 29 -13.83 -0.69 6.39
N LYS A 30 -14.11 0.24 5.47
CA LYS A 30 -13.79 1.67 5.66
C LYS A 30 -14.55 2.27 6.84
N TYR A 31 -15.85 1.96 7.02
CA TYR A 31 -16.62 2.40 8.19
C TYR A 31 -15.98 1.94 9.50
N TYR A 32 -15.52 0.69 9.54
CA TYR A 32 -14.81 0.17 10.71
C TYR A 32 -13.52 0.94 10.99
N GLU A 33 -12.71 1.19 9.99
CA GLU A 33 -11.43 1.91 10.09
C GLU A 33 -11.64 3.36 10.52
N ASP A 34 -12.56 4.07 9.87
CA ASP A 34 -12.89 5.45 10.21
C ASP A 34 -13.46 5.54 11.64
N SER A 35 -14.28 4.58 12.06
CA SER A 35 -14.84 4.51 13.42
C SER A 35 -13.76 4.24 14.46
N LEU A 36 -12.79 3.39 14.14
CA LEU A 36 -11.65 3.14 15.00
C LEU A 36 -10.76 4.38 15.08
N ALA A 37 -10.42 4.98 13.94
CA ALA A 37 -9.62 6.20 13.87
C ALA A 37 -10.29 7.36 14.61
N TRP A 38 -11.61 7.53 14.49
CA TRP A 38 -12.36 8.52 15.25
C TRP A 38 -12.18 8.35 16.76
N LYS A 39 -12.16 7.12 17.26
CA LYS A 39 -12.04 6.84 18.70
C LYS A 39 -10.60 6.91 19.20
N THR A 40 -9.63 6.48 18.40
CA THR A 40 -8.26 6.23 18.86
C THR A 40 -7.22 7.22 18.33
N ASN A 41 -7.48 7.89 17.20
CA ASN A 41 -6.55 8.85 16.63
C ASN A 41 -7.03 10.29 16.92
N PRO A 42 -6.32 11.04 17.77
CA PRO A 42 -6.71 12.41 18.13
C PRO A 42 -6.65 13.39 16.95
N LEU A 43 -5.86 13.10 15.91
CA LEU A 43 -5.79 13.92 14.72
C LEU A 43 -6.99 13.71 13.78
N PHE A 44 -7.57 12.49 13.77
CA PHE A 44 -8.71 12.16 12.93
C PHE A 44 -9.97 12.90 13.38
N GLY A 45 -10.50 13.79 12.55
CA GLY A 45 -11.62 14.67 12.87
C GLY A 45 -11.28 15.78 13.87
N TRP A 46 -10.00 16.18 13.94
CA TRP A 46 -9.55 17.19 14.91
C TRP A 46 -10.39 18.46 14.84
N CYS A 47 -10.70 18.97 13.65
CA CYS A 47 -11.54 20.17 13.47
C CYS A 47 -12.95 20.01 14.03
N ALA A 48 -13.54 18.82 13.90
CA ALA A 48 -14.89 18.55 14.40
C ALA A 48 -14.93 18.30 15.92
N LYS A 49 -13.88 17.72 16.48
CA LYS A 49 -13.77 17.38 17.89
C LYS A 49 -13.39 18.57 18.78
N ASN A 50 -12.72 19.56 18.24
CA ASN A 50 -12.21 20.70 18.97
C ASN A 50 -12.99 21.95 18.62
N LYS A 51 -13.22 22.80 19.64
CA LYS A 51 -13.98 24.03 19.50
C LYS A 51 -13.16 25.24 19.91
N LYS A 52 -13.42 26.35 19.25
CA LYS A 52 -12.91 27.67 19.61
C LYS A 52 -13.59 28.20 20.86
N LYS A 53 -13.09 29.29 21.42
CA LYS A 53 -13.67 29.96 22.59
C LYS A 53 -15.12 30.41 22.38
N ASP A 54 -15.50 30.72 21.12
CA ASP A 54 -16.86 31.10 20.73
C ASP A 54 -17.82 29.90 20.55
N GLY A 55 -17.36 28.66 20.77
CA GLY A 55 -18.13 27.45 20.64
C GLY A 55 -18.21 26.89 19.21
N THR A 56 -17.66 27.57 18.21
CA THR A 56 -17.60 27.10 16.83
C THR A 56 -16.44 26.11 16.62
N ASN A 57 -16.56 25.27 15.59
CA ASN A 57 -15.51 24.33 15.22
C ASN A 57 -14.36 25.04 14.52
N TYR A 58 -13.14 24.48 14.64
CA TYR A 58 -12.00 24.97 13.87
C TYR A 58 -12.16 24.70 12.37
N ASN A 59 -11.68 25.68 11.57
CA ASN A 59 -11.62 25.60 10.13
C ASN A 59 -10.17 25.78 9.67
N ILE A 60 -9.60 24.75 9.02
CA ILE A 60 -8.21 24.75 8.58
C ILE A 60 -7.88 25.84 7.53
N TYR A 61 -8.90 26.43 6.89
CA TYR A 61 -8.71 27.43 5.83
C TYR A 61 -8.80 28.88 6.34
N THR A 62 -9.57 29.12 7.40
CA THR A 62 -9.92 30.49 7.81
C THR A 62 -9.38 30.87 9.17
N ASP A 63 -9.03 29.92 10.03
CA ASP A 63 -8.67 30.19 11.42
C ASP A 63 -7.16 30.42 11.67
N GLY A 64 -6.36 30.46 10.57
CA GLY A 64 -4.92 30.77 10.65
C GLY A 64 -4.10 29.74 11.43
N LEU A 65 -4.52 28.47 11.44
CA LEU A 65 -3.84 27.39 12.15
C LEU A 65 -2.42 27.16 11.62
N LYS A 66 -1.45 27.05 12.51
CA LYS A 66 -0.09 26.61 12.21
C LYS A 66 0.03 25.13 12.55
N ILE A 67 0.15 24.29 11.51
CA ILE A 67 0.21 22.83 11.64
C ILE A 67 1.67 22.39 11.40
N TYR A 68 2.31 21.93 12.48
CA TYR A 68 3.69 21.45 12.43
C TYR A 68 3.72 19.99 12.05
N THR A 69 4.11 19.73 10.80
CA THR A 69 4.19 18.37 10.25
C THR A 69 5.56 17.73 10.46
N THR A 70 5.62 16.41 10.32
CA THR A 70 6.87 15.65 10.49
C THR A 70 7.69 15.51 9.21
N ILE A 71 7.17 16.00 8.08
CA ILE A 71 7.83 15.91 6.77
C ILE A 71 9.17 16.68 6.79
N ASP A 72 10.22 15.99 6.35
CA ASP A 72 11.51 16.62 6.02
C ASP A 72 11.50 17.00 4.54
N SER A 73 11.65 18.30 4.25
CA SER A 73 11.52 18.81 2.88
C SER A 73 12.56 18.25 1.91
N ARG A 74 13.78 17.92 2.39
CA ARG A 74 14.85 17.34 1.56
C ARG A 74 14.54 15.87 1.28
N MET A 75 14.16 15.10 2.31
CA MET A 75 13.76 13.69 2.15
C MET A 75 12.54 13.58 1.24
N GLN A 76 11.55 14.48 1.39
CA GLN A 76 10.37 14.52 0.53
C GLN A 76 10.76 14.77 -0.94
N LYS A 77 11.63 15.74 -1.19
CA LYS A 77 12.14 16.03 -2.54
C LYS A 77 12.82 14.79 -3.15
N TYR A 78 13.73 14.17 -2.41
CA TYR A 78 14.43 12.96 -2.88
C TYR A 78 13.47 11.80 -3.14
N ALA A 79 12.43 11.63 -2.32
CA ALA A 79 11.43 10.61 -2.53
C ALA A 79 10.60 10.86 -3.81
N GLU A 80 10.16 12.10 -4.04
CA GLU A 80 9.43 12.48 -5.25
C GLU A 80 10.30 12.27 -6.50
N GLU A 81 11.57 12.72 -6.46
CA GLU A 81 12.53 12.53 -7.56
C GLU A 81 12.81 11.05 -7.84
N ALA A 82 13.06 10.25 -6.80
CA ALA A 82 13.32 8.81 -6.95
C ALA A 82 12.12 8.04 -7.51
N VAL A 83 10.91 8.36 -7.05
CA VAL A 83 9.67 7.76 -7.58
C VAL A 83 9.48 8.17 -9.05
N TYR A 84 9.67 9.45 -9.37
CA TYR A 84 9.57 9.93 -10.75
C TYR A 84 10.59 9.23 -11.65
N GLU A 85 11.88 9.24 -11.30
CA GLU A 85 12.94 8.61 -12.09
C GLU A 85 12.64 7.13 -12.32
N HIS A 86 12.31 6.39 -11.26
CA HIS A 86 12.09 4.97 -11.39
C HIS A 86 10.80 4.62 -12.13
N VAL A 87 9.69 5.31 -11.83
CA VAL A 87 8.38 5.00 -12.45
C VAL A 87 8.30 5.61 -13.84
N ALA A 88 8.56 6.91 -14.01
CA ALA A 88 8.37 7.61 -15.26
C ALA A 88 9.43 7.24 -16.30
N GLN A 89 10.71 7.25 -15.91
CA GLN A 89 11.81 7.09 -16.87
C GLN A 89 12.20 5.63 -17.08
N TYR A 90 12.00 4.75 -16.08
CA TYR A 90 12.45 3.37 -16.16
C TYR A 90 11.30 2.37 -16.38
N LEU A 91 10.27 2.35 -15.53
CA LEU A 91 9.22 1.35 -15.58
C LEU A 91 8.15 1.64 -16.65
N GLN A 92 7.68 2.87 -16.74
CA GLN A 92 6.57 3.24 -17.64
C GLN A 92 6.88 2.99 -19.12
N PRO A 93 8.07 3.35 -19.67
CA PRO A 93 8.41 3.05 -21.07
C PRO A 93 8.45 1.54 -21.32
N ARG A 94 8.94 0.75 -20.35
CA ARG A 94 8.97 -0.71 -20.45
C ARG A 94 7.58 -1.31 -20.44
N PHE A 95 6.71 -0.81 -19.59
CA PHE A 95 5.32 -1.23 -19.53
C PHE A 95 4.58 -0.92 -20.82
N PHE A 96 4.73 0.28 -21.38
CA PHE A 96 4.17 0.63 -22.68
C PHE A 96 4.69 -0.30 -23.78
N LYS A 97 5.99 -0.58 -23.84
CA LYS A 97 6.59 -1.50 -24.81
C LYS A 97 6.04 -2.91 -24.67
N GLU A 98 5.91 -3.41 -23.44
CA GLU A 98 5.36 -4.74 -23.14
C GLU A 98 3.90 -4.87 -23.57
N LYS A 99 3.10 -3.84 -23.34
CA LYS A 99 1.65 -3.85 -23.59
C LYS A 99 1.23 -3.46 -25.01
N ARG A 100 2.12 -2.84 -25.79
CA ARG A 100 1.83 -2.18 -27.07
C ARG A 100 1.00 -2.99 -28.08
N LYS A 101 1.09 -4.32 -28.08
CA LYS A 101 0.41 -5.19 -29.06
C LYS A 101 -0.57 -6.18 -28.42
N LYS A 102 -0.87 -6.03 -27.14
CA LYS A 102 -1.75 -6.96 -26.43
C LYS A 102 -3.19 -6.47 -26.51
N LYS A 103 -4.13 -7.35 -26.91
CA LYS A 103 -5.54 -7.01 -27.10
C LYS A 103 -6.20 -6.46 -25.81
N THR A 104 -5.89 -7.05 -24.67
CA THR A 104 -6.44 -6.68 -23.36
C THR A 104 -5.68 -5.52 -22.70
N ALA A 105 -4.66 -4.94 -23.36
CA ALA A 105 -3.87 -3.84 -22.76
C ALA A 105 -4.76 -2.67 -22.31
N PRO A 106 -4.42 -2.06 -21.15
CA PRO A 106 -3.27 -2.28 -20.29
C PRO A 106 -3.40 -3.45 -19.33
N PHE A 107 -4.54 -4.11 -19.29
CA PHE A 107 -4.86 -5.18 -18.34
C PHE A 107 -4.05 -6.47 -18.60
N THR A 108 -4.20 -7.44 -17.70
CA THR A 108 -3.57 -8.75 -17.83
C THR A 108 -4.12 -9.53 -19.04
N ASN A 109 -3.29 -10.37 -19.64
CA ASN A 109 -3.72 -11.25 -20.74
C ASN A 109 -4.68 -12.37 -20.31
N GLN A 110 -4.87 -12.55 -19.01
CA GLN A 110 -5.80 -13.54 -18.45
C GLN A 110 -7.26 -13.08 -18.55
N LEU A 111 -7.49 -11.78 -18.77
CA LEU A 111 -8.84 -11.24 -18.92
C LEU A 111 -9.32 -11.43 -20.35
N THR A 112 -10.61 -11.75 -20.48
CA THR A 112 -11.33 -11.75 -21.75
C THR A 112 -11.65 -10.32 -22.19
N GLU A 113 -11.98 -10.13 -23.46
CA GLU A 113 -12.45 -8.82 -23.96
C GLU A 113 -13.75 -8.36 -23.29
N GLU A 114 -14.62 -9.28 -22.91
CA GLU A 114 -15.88 -9.00 -22.21
C GLU A 114 -15.61 -8.48 -20.79
N GLU A 115 -14.68 -9.09 -20.07
CA GLU A 115 -14.26 -8.61 -18.75
C GLU A 115 -13.62 -7.23 -18.82
N VAL A 116 -12.77 -6.98 -19.81
CA VAL A 116 -12.20 -5.64 -20.07
C VAL A 116 -13.31 -4.62 -20.33
N ASN A 117 -14.31 -4.95 -21.15
CA ASN A 117 -15.44 -4.07 -21.45
C ASN A 117 -16.28 -3.79 -20.19
N THR A 118 -16.44 -4.78 -19.32
CA THR A 118 -17.13 -4.63 -18.03
C THR A 118 -16.38 -3.66 -17.13
N ILE A 119 -15.05 -3.81 -17.02
CA ILE A 119 -14.18 -2.91 -16.26
C ILE A 119 -14.29 -1.48 -16.79
N MET A 120 -14.17 -1.31 -18.11
CA MET A 120 -14.24 0.02 -18.74
C MET A 120 -15.62 0.68 -18.60
N THR A 121 -16.70 -0.11 -18.67
CA THR A 121 -18.07 0.38 -18.44
C THR A 121 -18.26 0.83 -16.99
N ARG A 122 -17.68 0.10 -16.01
CA ARG A 122 -17.70 0.52 -14.61
C ARG A 122 -16.92 1.82 -14.42
N ALA A 123 -15.71 1.93 -14.99
CA ALA A 123 -14.92 3.16 -14.96
C ALA A 123 -15.68 4.36 -15.56
N MET A 124 -16.36 4.17 -16.70
CA MET A 124 -17.22 5.19 -17.30
C MET A 124 -18.28 5.70 -16.32
N LYS A 125 -18.98 4.79 -15.63
CA LYS A 125 -20.06 5.13 -14.68
C LYS A 125 -19.56 5.86 -13.43
N GLN A 126 -18.28 5.81 -13.13
CA GLN A 126 -17.67 6.50 -12.01
C GLN A 126 -17.23 7.94 -12.33
N THR A 127 -17.24 8.34 -13.60
CA THR A 127 -16.81 9.68 -14.00
C THR A 127 -17.85 10.75 -13.70
N ASP A 128 -17.38 11.98 -13.44
CA ASP A 128 -18.27 13.15 -13.32
C ASP A 128 -19.08 13.40 -14.60
N ARG A 129 -18.48 13.17 -15.77
CA ARG A 129 -19.21 13.28 -17.05
C ARG A 129 -20.45 12.38 -17.07
N TYR A 130 -20.33 11.12 -16.66
CA TYR A 130 -21.47 10.21 -16.59
C TYR A 130 -22.51 10.70 -15.58
N ARG A 131 -22.09 11.13 -14.40
CA ARG A 131 -22.98 11.65 -13.35
C ARG A 131 -23.75 12.86 -13.84
N ILE A 132 -23.06 13.87 -14.39
CA ILE A 132 -23.68 15.11 -14.92
C ILE A 132 -24.71 14.79 -16.03
N MET A 133 -24.37 13.91 -16.97
CA MET A 133 -25.29 13.50 -18.03
C MET A 133 -26.51 12.76 -17.48
N LYS A 134 -26.34 11.91 -16.46
CA LYS A 134 -27.44 11.23 -15.79
C LYS A 134 -28.36 12.21 -15.05
N GLU A 135 -27.81 13.16 -14.34
CA GLU A 135 -28.56 14.22 -13.65
C GLU A 135 -29.33 15.13 -14.65
N ALA A 136 -28.75 15.30 -15.84
CA ALA A 136 -29.43 16.02 -16.97
C ALA A 136 -30.49 15.18 -17.68
N GLY A 137 -30.75 13.93 -17.25
CA GLY A 137 -31.82 13.08 -17.81
C GLY A 137 -31.44 12.34 -19.09
N CYS A 138 -30.14 12.31 -19.49
CA CYS A 138 -29.68 11.58 -20.67
C CYS A 138 -29.90 10.06 -20.51
N SER A 139 -30.31 9.40 -21.58
CA SER A 139 -30.45 7.96 -21.69
C SER A 139 -29.06 7.28 -21.71
N GLU A 140 -29.00 6.00 -21.35
CA GLU A 140 -27.76 5.21 -21.44
C GLU A 140 -27.18 5.18 -22.86
N ALA A 141 -28.05 5.20 -23.90
CA ALA A 141 -27.62 5.21 -25.29
C ALA A 141 -26.92 6.54 -25.65
N GLU A 142 -27.48 7.67 -25.22
CA GLU A 142 -26.89 8.99 -25.44
C GLU A 142 -25.58 9.15 -24.70
N ILE A 143 -25.48 8.69 -23.43
CA ILE A 143 -24.26 8.69 -22.65
C ILE A 143 -23.19 7.84 -23.35
N LYS A 144 -23.53 6.62 -23.75
CA LYS A 144 -22.59 5.74 -24.45
C LYS A 144 -22.13 6.36 -25.79
N LYS A 145 -23.00 7.03 -26.52
CA LYS A 145 -22.64 7.76 -27.74
C LYS A 145 -21.65 8.89 -27.44
N ALA A 146 -21.91 9.70 -26.41
CA ALA A 146 -21.02 10.78 -25.98
C ALA A 146 -19.63 10.27 -25.57
N PHE A 147 -19.57 9.12 -24.87
CA PHE A 147 -18.28 8.51 -24.49
C PHE A 147 -17.50 7.91 -25.65
N ASN A 148 -18.15 7.65 -26.79
CA ASN A 148 -17.52 7.14 -28.02
C ASN A 148 -17.36 8.22 -29.11
N THR A 149 -17.72 9.47 -28.83
CA THR A 149 -17.48 10.61 -29.73
C THR A 149 -16.12 11.23 -29.40
N LYS A 150 -15.36 11.59 -30.43
CA LYS A 150 -14.06 12.24 -30.27
C LYS A 150 -14.20 13.70 -29.89
N TYR A 151 -13.36 14.14 -28.94
CA TYR A 151 -13.25 15.53 -28.51
C TYR A 151 -11.76 15.92 -28.43
N GLU A 152 -11.49 17.21 -28.62
CA GLU A 152 -10.20 17.79 -28.24
C GLU A 152 -10.09 17.79 -26.72
N MET A 153 -8.97 17.29 -26.18
CA MET A 153 -8.72 17.24 -24.76
C MET A 153 -7.21 17.24 -24.46
N SER A 154 -6.86 17.79 -23.32
CA SER A 154 -5.51 17.70 -22.79
C SER A 154 -5.42 16.52 -21.83
N VAL A 155 -4.40 15.68 -21.98
CA VAL A 155 -4.17 14.49 -21.15
C VAL A 155 -2.79 14.56 -20.52
N PHE A 156 -2.65 13.89 -19.39
CA PHE A 156 -1.39 13.77 -18.68
C PHE A 156 -0.34 13.02 -19.50
N SER A 157 0.89 13.54 -19.49
CA SER A 157 2.09 12.76 -19.75
C SER A 157 3.18 13.16 -18.76
N TYR A 158 4.22 12.32 -18.61
CA TYR A 158 5.37 12.66 -17.76
C TYR A 158 6.22 13.82 -18.29
N GLU A 159 6.01 14.20 -19.56
CA GLU A 159 6.69 15.31 -20.23
C GLU A 159 5.87 16.62 -20.21
N GLY A 160 4.70 16.58 -19.55
CA GLY A 160 3.73 17.68 -19.50
C GLY A 160 2.37 17.28 -20.08
N GLU A 161 1.44 18.24 -20.12
CA GLU A 161 0.14 18.03 -20.74
C GLU A 161 0.27 17.87 -22.25
N LYS A 162 -0.51 16.94 -22.80
CA LYS A 162 -0.52 16.65 -24.23
C LYS A 162 -1.93 16.84 -24.80
N ASP A 163 -2.05 17.79 -25.72
CA ASP A 163 -3.28 17.99 -26.45
C ASP A 163 -3.47 16.87 -27.50
N THR A 164 -4.68 16.33 -27.54
CA THR A 164 -5.00 15.19 -28.39
C THR A 164 -6.50 15.15 -28.69
N ILE A 165 -6.86 14.43 -29.76
CA ILE A 165 -8.24 14.17 -30.15
C ILE A 165 -8.52 12.70 -29.88
N MET A 166 -9.32 12.39 -28.86
CA MET A 166 -9.72 11.03 -28.55
C MET A 166 -11.13 10.97 -27.97
N THR A 167 -11.67 9.76 -27.84
CA THR A 167 -12.97 9.59 -27.15
C THR A 167 -12.74 9.62 -25.63
N PRO A 168 -13.74 10.02 -24.83
CA PRO A 168 -13.68 9.88 -23.36
C PRO A 168 -13.40 8.45 -22.90
N MET A 169 -13.89 7.44 -23.63
CA MET A 169 -13.59 6.05 -23.34
C MET A 169 -12.10 5.72 -23.57
N ASP A 170 -11.51 6.23 -24.67
CA ASP A 170 -10.08 6.06 -24.92
C ASP A 170 -9.23 6.78 -23.89
N SER A 171 -9.66 7.97 -23.40
CA SER A 171 -8.95 8.68 -22.35
C SER A 171 -8.96 7.89 -21.03
N LEU A 172 -10.09 7.29 -20.63
CA LEU A 172 -10.15 6.41 -19.47
C LEU A 172 -9.18 5.24 -19.60
N LYS A 173 -9.14 4.60 -20.78
CA LYS A 173 -8.18 3.52 -21.07
C LYS A 173 -6.74 4.00 -21.05
N TYR A 174 -6.47 5.20 -21.57
CA TYR A 174 -5.16 5.86 -21.54
C TYR A 174 -4.64 6.05 -20.13
N TYR A 175 -5.48 6.57 -19.20
CA TYR A 175 -5.10 6.74 -17.80
C TYR A 175 -4.83 5.41 -17.07
N LYS A 176 -5.46 4.30 -17.49
CA LYS A 176 -5.19 2.95 -16.97
C LYS A 176 -3.81 2.41 -17.37
N PHE A 177 -3.12 3.00 -18.34
CA PHE A 177 -1.75 2.61 -18.71
C PHE A 177 -0.70 3.17 -17.75
N PHE A 178 -1.02 4.19 -16.95
CA PHE A 178 -0.05 4.79 -16.03
C PHE A 178 0.11 3.95 -14.76
N LEU A 179 1.37 3.59 -14.48
CA LEU A 179 1.73 2.86 -13.27
C LEU A 179 1.51 3.75 -12.05
N ARG A 180 1.00 3.16 -10.99
CA ARG A 180 0.81 3.82 -9.69
C ARG A 180 1.94 3.44 -8.76
N ALA A 181 2.34 4.35 -7.89
CA ALA A 181 3.35 4.11 -6.88
C ALA A 181 2.96 4.79 -5.58
N GLY A 182 3.20 4.11 -4.46
CA GLY A 182 3.14 4.68 -3.12
C GLY A 182 4.51 4.54 -2.47
N PHE A 183 4.95 5.57 -1.77
CA PHE A 183 6.18 5.56 -0.99
C PHE A 183 5.96 6.30 0.34
N MET A 184 6.48 5.73 1.42
CA MET A 184 6.51 6.39 2.73
C MET A 184 7.83 6.07 3.42
N SER A 185 8.45 7.10 4.01
CA SER A 185 9.61 6.97 4.89
C SER A 185 9.23 7.44 6.28
N MET A 186 9.55 6.64 7.29
CA MET A 186 9.18 6.89 8.69
C MET A 186 10.37 6.57 9.60
N ASP A 187 10.60 7.39 10.59
CA ASP A 187 11.51 7.10 11.69
C ASP A 187 10.87 6.03 12.60
N PRO A 188 11.50 4.86 12.78
CA PRO A 188 10.89 3.76 13.53
C PRO A 188 10.76 4.02 15.03
N LEU A 189 11.56 4.93 15.60
CA LEU A 189 11.53 5.27 17.02
C LEU A 189 10.45 6.29 17.35
N THR A 190 10.33 7.33 16.53
CA THR A 190 9.42 8.45 16.78
C THR A 190 8.10 8.35 16.03
N GLY A 191 7.99 7.44 15.04
CA GLY A 191 6.85 7.38 14.13
C GLY A 191 6.78 8.54 13.14
N HIS A 192 7.71 9.48 13.17
CA HIS A 192 7.69 10.66 12.31
C HIS A 192 7.78 10.28 10.83
N VAL A 193 6.75 10.57 10.06
CA VAL A 193 6.74 10.39 8.61
C VAL A 193 7.57 11.51 7.98
N LYS A 194 8.71 11.13 7.39
CA LYS A 194 9.70 12.05 6.83
C LYS A 194 9.47 12.34 5.35
N ALA A 195 8.91 11.38 4.60
CA ALA A 195 8.57 11.56 3.21
C ALA A 195 7.33 10.74 2.85
N TYR A 196 6.52 11.26 1.92
CA TYR A 196 5.23 10.70 1.55
C TYR A 196 4.92 10.97 0.07
N VAL A 197 4.81 9.92 -0.73
CA VAL A 197 4.43 10.01 -2.14
C VAL A 197 3.25 9.09 -2.38
N GLY A 198 2.08 9.63 -2.67
CA GLY A 198 0.85 8.87 -2.89
C GLY A 198 0.58 8.51 -4.36
N GLY A 199 1.36 9.06 -5.29
CA GLY A 199 1.19 8.78 -6.72
C GLY A 199 2.06 9.67 -7.60
N PRO A 200 1.94 9.53 -8.93
CA PRO A 200 2.80 10.24 -9.87
C PRO A 200 2.48 11.73 -10.01
N ASN A 201 1.21 12.11 -9.92
CA ASN A 201 0.75 13.50 -10.03
C ASN A 201 -0.67 13.62 -9.49
N TYR A 202 -0.88 14.42 -8.46
CA TYR A 202 -2.17 14.53 -7.76
C TYR A 202 -3.28 15.12 -8.64
N ASN A 203 -2.97 16.03 -9.56
CA ASN A 203 -3.98 16.66 -10.41
C ASN A 203 -4.72 15.67 -11.29
N TYR A 204 -4.04 14.58 -11.68
CA TYR A 204 -4.59 13.55 -12.58
C TYR A 204 -4.84 12.22 -11.88
N PHE A 205 -4.20 11.96 -10.75
CA PHE A 205 -4.22 10.67 -10.06
C PHE A 205 -4.41 10.91 -8.56
N GLN A 206 -5.63 11.26 -8.17
CA GLN A 206 -5.92 11.69 -6.79
C GLN A 206 -5.92 10.53 -5.79
N TYR A 207 -6.09 9.29 -6.26
CA TYR A 207 -6.10 8.12 -5.39
C TYR A 207 -4.72 7.89 -4.76
N ASP A 208 -4.68 7.95 -3.44
CA ASP A 208 -3.46 7.87 -2.65
C ASP A 208 -3.02 6.41 -2.46
N MET A 209 -1.87 6.04 -3.04
CA MET A 209 -1.30 4.70 -2.95
C MET A 209 -0.46 4.47 -1.69
N ALA A 210 -0.19 5.51 -0.87
CA ALA A 210 0.62 5.36 0.33
C ALA A 210 -0.22 4.90 1.54
N MET A 211 -1.31 5.57 1.83
CA MET A 211 -2.15 5.26 3.01
C MET A 211 -3.50 4.66 2.66
N VAL A 212 -4.09 5.03 1.51
CA VAL A 212 -5.45 4.62 1.13
C VAL A 212 -5.44 3.36 0.27
N GLY A 213 -4.54 3.30 -0.71
CA GLY A 213 -4.43 2.19 -1.65
C GLY A 213 -3.94 0.92 -0.98
N ARG A 214 -4.76 -0.13 -1.02
CA ARG A 214 -4.39 -1.47 -0.58
C ARG A 214 -4.10 -2.34 -1.78
N ARG A 215 -3.03 -3.12 -1.66
CA ARG A 215 -2.61 -4.06 -2.69
C ARG A 215 -2.22 -5.38 -2.07
N GLN A 216 -2.32 -6.41 -2.85
CA GLN A 216 -1.84 -7.73 -2.48
C GLN A 216 -0.36 -7.66 -2.10
N VAL A 217 -0.05 -8.07 -0.87
CA VAL A 217 1.30 -7.89 -0.30
C VAL A 217 2.30 -8.93 -0.80
N GLY A 218 1.84 -10.07 -1.28
CA GLY A 218 2.71 -11.13 -1.80
C GLY A 218 3.83 -11.48 -0.83
N SER A 219 5.04 -11.60 -1.33
CA SER A 219 6.21 -12.00 -0.53
C SER A 219 6.60 -11.04 0.60
N THR A 220 6.00 -9.86 0.72
CA THR A 220 6.22 -8.99 1.88
C THR A 220 5.46 -9.46 3.13
N ILE A 221 4.58 -10.47 3.01
CA ILE A 221 3.97 -11.16 4.14
C ILE A 221 4.95 -12.10 4.86
N LYS A 222 5.97 -12.60 4.16
CA LYS A 222 6.88 -13.63 4.69
C LYS A 222 7.56 -13.24 6.01
N PRO A 223 8.00 -11.99 6.24
CA PRO A 223 8.51 -11.61 7.54
C PRO A 223 7.55 -11.90 8.69
N TYR A 224 6.24 -11.80 8.53
CA TYR A 224 5.29 -12.15 9.59
C TYR A 224 5.25 -13.67 9.85
N VAL A 225 5.31 -14.48 8.79
CA VAL A 225 5.38 -15.96 8.92
C VAL A 225 6.65 -16.37 9.65
N TYR A 226 7.78 -15.78 9.26
CA TYR A 226 9.07 -16.05 9.88
C TYR A 226 9.14 -15.52 11.32
N THR A 227 8.52 -14.38 11.59
CA THR A 227 8.37 -13.86 12.96
C THR A 227 7.59 -14.83 13.83
N LEU A 228 6.43 -15.30 13.34
CA LEU A 228 5.65 -16.31 14.08
C LEU A 228 6.46 -17.59 14.33
N ALA A 229 7.27 -18.02 13.36
CA ALA A 229 8.19 -19.15 13.57
C ALA A 229 9.21 -18.86 14.67
N MET A 230 9.85 -17.67 14.67
CA MET A 230 10.83 -17.28 15.71
C MET A 230 10.18 -17.23 17.11
N GLU A 231 8.96 -16.72 17.21
CA GLU A 231 8.18 -16.72 18.48
C GLU A 231 7.82 -18.14 18.93
N ASN A 232 7.73 -19.11 18.00
CA ASN A 232 7.48 -20.52 18.27
C ASN A 232 8.79 -21.36 18.43
N GLY A 233 9.92 -20.71 18.71
CA GLY A 233 11.17 -21.36 19.07
C GLY A 233 12.10 -21.69 17.91
N PHE A 234 11.75 -21.37 16.67
CA PHE A 234 12.66 -21.56 15.54
C PHE A 234 13.87 -20.60 15.59
N SER A 235 14.93 -20.98 14.88
CA SER A 235 16.15 -20.20 14.73
C SER A 235 16.41 -19.90 13.25
N PRO A 236 17.03 -18.75 12.91
CA PRO A 236 17.51 -18.48 11.55
C PRO A 236 18.46 -19.55 11.02
N CYS A 237 19.15 -20.27 11.90
CA CYS A 237 20.11 -21.31 11.58
C CYS A 237 19.50 -22.70 11.39
N ASP A 238 18.24 -22.89 11.79
CA ASP A 238 17.58 -24.18 11.60
C ASP A 238 17.54 -24.55 10.13
N GLN A 239 17.78 -25.83 9.87
CA GLN A 239 17.87 -26.35 8.50
C GLN A 239 16.62 -27.13 8.11
N VAL A 240 16.20 -26.91 6.88
CA VAL A 240 15.10 -27.64 6.25
C VAL A 240 15.55 -28.19 4.90
N ARG A 241 15.01 -29.35 4.51
CA ARG A 241 15.27 -29.89 3.17
C ARG A 241 14.49 -29.06 2.14
N HIS A 242 15.19 -28.55 1.15
CA HIS A 242 14.62 -27.71 0.09
C HIS A 242 13.91 -28.57 -0.97
N VAL A 243 12.69 -28.95 -0.66
CA VAL A 243 11.82 -29.76 -1.54
C VAL A 243 10.43 -29.16 -1.56
N GLU A 244 9.65 -29.53 -2.57
CA GLU A 244 8.25 -29.14 -2.68
C GLU A 244 7.46 -29.52 -1.42
N GLN A 245 6.63 -28.61 -0.95
CA GLN A 245 5.79 -28.77 0.23
C GLN A 245 4.34 -28.85 -0.21
N THR A 246 3.60 -29.82 0.33
CA THR A 246 2.16 -29.93 0.17
C THR A 246 1.50 -29.76 1.52
N LEU A 247 0.61 -28.79 1.64
CA LEU A 247 -0.22 -28.54 2.82
C LEU A 247 -1.67 -28.91 2.50
N ILE A 248 -2.46 -29.14 3.52
CA ILE A 248 -3.91 -29.31 3.35
C ILE A 248 -4.57 -27.96 3.60
N ASP A 249 -5.35 -27.50 2.63
CA ASP A 249 -6.11 -26.25 2.76
C ASP A 249 -7.35 -26.43 3.69
N GLU A 250 -8.06 -25.34 3.94
CA GLU A 250 -9.26 -25.29 4.78
C GLU A 250 -10.44 -26.15 4.25
N ASN A 251 -10.38 -26.56 2.98
CA ASN A 251 -11.37 -27.42 2.33
C ASN A 251 -10.93 -28.90 2.29
N GLY A 252 -9.80 -29.24 2.94
CA GLY A 252 -9.25 -30.59 2.92
C GLY A 252 -8.51 -30.95 1.63
N ARG A 253 -8.18 -29.98 0.77
CA ARG A 253 -7.52 -30.21 -0.52
C ARG A 253 -6.01 -30.02 -0.41
N PRO A 254 -5.21 -30.80 -1.16
CA PRO A 254 -3.77 -30.59 -1.20
C PRO A 254 -3.44 -29.28 -1.92
N TRP A 255 -2.63 -28.45 -1.27
CA TRP A 255 -2.12 -27.19 -1.80
C TRP A 255 -0.59 -27.20 -1.80
N SER A 256 0.02 -26.99 -2.95
CA SER A 256 1.48 -26.94 -3.13
C SER A 256 1.88 -25.66 -3.82
N PRO A 257 2.66 -24.77 -3.19
CA PRO A 257 3.11 -23.54 -3.82
C PRO A 257 4.16 -23.81 -4.88
N ARG A 258 4.07 -23.10 -6.01
CA ARG A 258 5.17 -23.05 -6.97
C ARG A 258 6.31 -22.23 -6.42
N ASN A 259 7.56 -22.66 -6.70
CA ASN A 259 8.75 -21.88 -6.37
C ASN A 259 9.34 -21.23 -7.61
N ALA A 260 9.93 -20.03 -7.44
CA ALA A 260 10.54 -19.28 -8.54
C ALA A 260 11.81 -19.97 -9.09
N SER A 261 12.52 -20.72 -8.23
CA SER A 261 13.76 -21.40 -8.59
C SER A 261 13.84 -22.79 -7.95
N LYS A 262 14.38 -23.74 -8.69
CA LYS A 262 14.75 -25.08 -8.17
C LYS A 262 16.24 -25.17 -7.77
N LYS A 263 16.94 -24.05 -7.70
CA LYS A 263 18.32 -24.00 -7.21
C LYS A 263 18.39 -24.59 -5.81
N ARG A 264 19.37 -25.47 -5.57
CA ARG A 264 19.54 -26.21 -4.31
C ARG A 264 18.42 -27.20 -3.97
N TYR A 265 17.66 -27.67 -4.98
CA TYR A 265 16.64 -28.71 -4.76
C TYR A 265 17.24 -29.97 -4.12
N GLY A 266 16.62 -30.47 -3.07
CA GLY A 266 17.07 -31.64 -2.30
C GLY A 266 18.15 -31.36 -1.24
N GLU A 267 18.77 -30.18 -1.25
CA GLU A 267 19.78 -29.80 -0.25
C GLU A 267 19.14 -29.35 1.08
N MET A 268 19.95 -29.37 2.14
CA MET A 268 19.62 -28.70 3.39
C MET A 268 19.92 -27.21 3.27
N VAL A 269 18.92 -26.38 3.60
CA VAL A 269 19.04 -24.92 3.58
C VAL A 269 18.59 -24.34 4.91
N THR A 270 19.17 -23.22 5.32
CA THR A 270 18.75 -22.55 6.56
C THR A 270 17.45 -21.77 6.36
N ILE A 271 16.69 -21.56 7.44
CA ILE A 271 15.51 -20.68 7.43
C ILE A 271 15.91 -19.27 6.97
N LYS A 272 17.07 -18.75 7.43
CA LYS A 272 17.63 -17.48 6.94
C LYS A 272 17.80 -17.45 5.42
N TRP A 273 18.34 -18.51 4.81
CA TRP A 273 18.45 -18.63 3.36
C TRP A 273 17.08 -18.57 2.67
N GLY A 274 16.08 -19.23 3.25
CA GLY A 274 14.71 -19.24 2.72
C GLY A 274 14.11 -17.83 2.61
N LEU A 275 14.24 -17.00 3.65
CA LEU A 275 13.78 -15.61 3.61
C LEU A 275 14.61 -14.77 2.64
N ALA A 276 15.95 -14.93 2.67
CA ALA A 276 16.88 -14.17 1.82
C ALA A 276 16.56 -14.36 0.32
N ASN A 277 16.26 -15.59 -0.08
CA ASN A 277 15.91 -15.93 -1.45
C ASN A 277 14.41 -15.87 -1.76
N SER A 278 13.60 -15.42 -0.80
CA SER A 278 12.13 -15.35 -0.94
C SER A 278 11.49 -16.70 -1.35
N ASP A 279 12.03 -17.78 -0.80
CA ASP A 279 11.68 -19.15 -1.15
C ASP A 279 10.29 -19.54 -0.65
N ASN A 280 9.45 -20.09 -1.56
CA ASN A 280 8.08 -20.44 -1.22
C ASN A 280 7.99 -21.80 -0.51
N TRP A 281 8.89 -22.74 -0.80
CA TRP A 281 8.87 -24.07 -0.17
C TRP A 281 9.31 -24.01 1.30
N VAL A 282 10.35 -23.24 1.61
CA VAL A 282 10.76 -22.99 3.00
C VAL A 282 9.65 -22.27 3.76
N THR A 283 8.99 -21.27 3.12
CA THR A 283 7.86 -20.58 3.73
C THR A 283 6.68 -21.50 4.00
N ALA A 284 6.33 -22.39 3.04
CA ALA A 284 5.27 -23.37 3.21
C ALA A 284 5.62 -24.42 4.27
N TYR A 285 6.89 -24.85 4.34
CA TYR A 285 7.36 -25.73 5.43
C TYR A 285 7.08 -25.09 6.81
N LEU A 286 7.43 -23.82 6.97
CA LEU A 286 7.15 -23.10 8.22
C LEU A 286 5.64 -23.03 8.46
N MET A 287 4.84 -22.65 7.46
CA MET A 287 3.39 -22.56 7.60
C MET A 287 2.76 -23.91 8.00
N GLY A 288 3.31 -25.03 7.52
CA GLY A 288 2.87 -26.38 7.91
C GLY A 288 3.14 -26.71 9.38
N LYS A 289 3.99 -25.92 10.07
CA LYS A 289 4.28 -26.04 11.51
C LYS A 289 3.57 -24.98 12.35
N LEU A 290 2.90 -24.03 11.71
CA LEU A 290 2.27 -22.88 12.34
C LEU A 290 0.75 -22.93 12.13
N ASN A 291 0.05 -22.08 12.87
CA ASN A 291 -1.39 -21.97 12.77
C ASN A 291 -1.78 -20.68 12.01
N PRO A 292 -2.57 -20.77 10.90
CA PRO A 292 -3.00 -19.59 10.15
C PRO A 292 -3.76 -18.54 10.97
N TYR A 293 -4.54 -18.96 11.96
CA TYR A 293 -5.23 -18.03 12.88
C TYR A 293 -4.26 -17.24 13.75
N GLN A 294 -3.15 -17.84 14.17
CA GLN A 294 -2.09 -17.14 14.90
C GLN A 294 -1.38 -16.13 13.97
N LEU A 295 -1.17 -16.49 12.71
CA LEU A 295 -0.60 -15.58 11.72
C LEU A 295 -1.49 -14.34 11.50
N VAL A 296 -2.80 -14.52 11.34
CA VAL A 296 -3.75 -13.40 11.22
C VAL A 296 -3.70 -12.51 12.47
N ARG A 297 -3.71 -13.11 13.68
CA ARG A 297 -3.58 -12.35 14.92
C ARG A 297 -2.29 -11.56 15.00
N LEU A 298 -1.18 -12.17 14.61
CA LEU A 298 0.12 -11.48 14.57
C LEU A 298 0.11 -10.31 13.59
N ILE A 299 -0.44 -10.49 12.38
CA ILE A 299 -0.57 -9.42 11.39
C ILE A 299 -1.38 -8.24 11.98
N HIS A 300 -2.49 -8.51 12.66
CA HIS A 300 -3.28 -7.46 13.30
C HIS A 300 -2.55 -6.80 14.49
N SER A 301 -1.77 -7.54 15.28
CA SER A 301 -0.98 -6.94 16.36
C SER A 301 0.06 -5.94 15.83
N PHE A 302 0.58 -6.17 14.62
CA PHE A 302 1.44 -5.21 13.92
C PHE A 302 0.69 -3.97 13.37
N GLY A 303 -0.60 -3.82 13.67
CA GLY A 303 -1.40 -2.64 13.36
C GLY A 303 -2.11 -2.68 12.00
N VAL A 304 -2.12 -3.81 11.32
CA VAL A 304 -2.90 -4.00 10.09
C VAL A 304 -4.39 -4.06 10.44
N GLN A 305 -5.18 -3.19 9.82
CA GLN A 305 -6.60 -3.02 10.16
C GLN A 305 -7.56 -3.77 9.24
N ASN A 306 -7.06 -4.33 8.13
CA ASN A 306 -7.89 -5.09 7.21
C ASN A 306 -8.45 -6.36 7.87
N LYS A 307 -9.76 -6.39 8.12
CA LYS A 307 -10.46 -7.54 8.71
C LYS A 307 -10.77 -8.67 7.73
N GLN A 308 -10.53 -8.43 6.45
CA GLN A 308 -10.79 -9.41 5.37
C GLN A 308 -9.57 -10.30 5.09
N ILE A 309 -8.78 -10.57 6.12
CA ILE A 309 -7.63 -11.48 6.01
C ILE A 309 -8.07 -12.85 6.49
N ASP A 310 -8.23 -13.79 5.55
CA ASP A 310 -8.66 -15.14 5.85
C ASP A 310 -7.52 -15.98 6.44
N PRO A 311 -7.80 -16.76 7.51
CA PRO A 311 -6.80 -17.62 8.17
C PRO A 311 -6.61 -18.94 7.39
N VAL A 312 -6.06 -18.84 6.19
CA VAL A 312 -5.81 -19.96 5.28
C VAL A 312 -4.31 -20.26 5.13
N VAL A 313 -3.94 -21.49 4.80
CA VAL A 313 -2.52 -21.86 4.67
C VAL A 313 -1.79 -21.07 3.58
N SER A 314 -2.50 -20.69 2.50
CA SER A 314 -1.95 -19.88 1.42
C SER A 314 -1.64 -18.43 1.84
N LEU A 315 -2.12 -17.97 3.02
CA LEU A 315 -1.80 -16.65 3.56
C LEU A 315 -0.30 -16.42 3.68
N CYS A 316 0.48 -17.46 3.87
CA CYS A 316 1.95 -17.37 3.94
C CYS A 316 2.61 -16.83 2.66
N LEU A 317 1.89 -16.76 1.54
CA LEU A 317 2.35 -16.16 0.28
C LEU A 317 1.69 -14.79 -0.02
N GLY A 318 0.88 -14.27 0.89
CA GLY A 318 0.35 -12.91 0.87
C GLY A 318 -0.76 -12.62 -0.14
N PRO A 319 -1.83 -13.42 -0.21
CA PRO A 319 -3.00 -13.09 -1.03
C PRO A 319 -3.83 -11.93 -0.45
N CYS A 320 -3.53 -11.48 0.76
CA CYS A 320 -4.22 -10.38 1.43
C CYS A 320 -3.72 -9.00 0.98
N GLU A 321 -4.53 -7.98 1.23
CA GLU A 321 -4.27 -6.61 0.82
C GLU A 321 -3.99 -5.71 2.04
N ILE A 322 -2.87 -4.97 1.97
CA ILE A 322 -2.42 -4.05 3.03
C ILE A 322 -1.89 -2.79 2.35
N SER A 323 -2.03 -1.62 2.97
CA SER A 323 -1.47 -0.37 2.46
C SER A 323 0.03 -0.26 2.73
N VAL A 324 0.72 0.60 1.96
CA VAL A 324 2.15 0.89 2.17
C VAL A 324 2.38 1.44 3.57
N GLY A 325 1.51 2.35 4.04
CA GLY A 325 1.64 2.96 5.36
C GLY A 325 1.47 1.97 6.50
N GLU A 326 0.51 1.03 6.40
CA GLU A 326 0.37 -0.06 7.37
C GLU A 326 1.63 -0.95 7.39
N MET A 327 2.20 -1.27 6.22
CA MET A 327 3.43 -2.07 6.13
C MET A 327 4.65 -1.35 6.70
N VAL A 328 4.82 -0.04 6.45
CA VAL A 328 5.91 0.76 7.01
C VAL A 328 5.81 0.83 8.53
N SER A 329 4.60 1.09 9.06
CA SER A 329 4.35 1.07 10.50
C SER A 329 4.64 -0.31 11.11
N ALA A 330 4.18 -1.38 10.48
CA ALA A 330 4.41 -2.74 10.96
C ALA A 330 5.91 -3.09 11.00
N TYR A 331 6.64 -2.77 9.93
CA TYR A 331 8.08 -3.06 9.84
C TYR A 331 8.92 -2.23 10.82
N SER A 332 8.39 -1.13 11.39
CA SER A 332 9.09 -0.40 12.45
C SER A 332 9.41 -1.29 13.65
N ALA A 333 8.58 -2.28 13.94
CA ALA A 333 8.80 -3.21 15.04
C ALA A 333 10.12 -3.99 14.93
N PHE A 334 10.55 -4.33 13.71
CA PHE A 334 11.83 -5.01 13.52
C PHE A 334 13.02 -4.10 13.82
N ALA A 335 12.93 -2.82 13.43
CA ALA A 335 13.99 -1.83 13.67
C ALA A 335 13.97 -1.27 15.11
N ASN A 336 12.83 -1.38 15.80
CA ASN A 336 12.61 -0.82 17.14
C ASN A 336 12.41 -1.92 18.19
N ARG A 337 13.25 -2.96 18.19
CA ARG A 337 13.34 -4.01 19.22
C ARG A 337 12.01 -4.71 19.55
N GLY A 338 11.15 -4.87 18.58
CA GLY A 338 9.83 -5.50 18.75
C GLY A 338 8.69 -4.54 19.07
N ILE A 339 8.97 -3.25 19.15
CA ILE A 339 7.98 -2.21 19.42
C ILE A 339 7.55 -1.59 18.07
N ARG A 340 6.29 -1.78 17.73
CA ARG A 340 5.66 -1.11 16.59
C ARG A 340 5.35 0.34 16.95
N THR A 341 5.65 1.27 16.05
CA THR A 341 5.33 2.69 16.20
C THR A 341 4.29 3.11 15.16
N ALA A 342 3.20 3.73 15.59
CA ALA A 342 2.20 4.27 14.67
C ALA A 342 2.73 5.52 13.93
N PRO A 343 2.33 5.76 12.67
CA PRO A 343 2.76 6.93 11.92
C PRO A 343 2.28 8.23 12.57
N VAL A 344 3.19 9.17 12.76
CA VAL A 344 2.92 10.54 13.24
C VAL A 344 3.12 11.49 12.07
N PHE A 345 2.07 12.19 11.71
CA PHE A 345 2.05 13.15 10.59
C PHE A 345 2.17 14.60 11.08
N VAL A 346 1.67 14.89 12.27
CA VAL A 346 1.64 16.20 12.90
C VAL A 346 2.16 16.07 14.32
N THR A 347 3.04 16.96 14.73
CA THR A 347 3.56 17.02 16.12
C THR A 347 2.80 18.01 16.97
N ARG A 348 2.34 19.13 16.37
CA ARG A 348 1.72 20.23 17.10
C ARG A 348 0.82 21.06 16.20
N ILE A 349 -0.27 21.59 16.78
CA ILE A 349 -1.13 22.60 16.17
C ILE A 349 -1.14 23.83 17.05
N GLU A 350 -0.96 25.00 16.47
CA GLU A 350 -1.06 26.32 17.12
C GLU A 350 -2.12 27.19 16.43
N ASP A 351 -2.67 28.15 17.15
CA ASP A 351 -3.50 29.21 16.59
C ASP A 351 -2.62 30.29 15.90
N ASN A 352 -3.25 31.32 15.37
CA ASN A 352 -2.57 32.45 14.74
C ASN A 352 -1.76 33.30 15.75
N GLU A 353 -2.10 33.27 17.03
CA GLU A 353 -1.42 33.96 18.12
C GLU A 353 -0.21 33.19 18.65
N GLY A 354 -0.06 31.91 18.29
CA GLY A 354 1.03 31.04 18.73
C GLY A 354 0.68 30.20 19.97
N ASN A 355 -0.57 30.20 20.40
CA ASN A 355 -1.00 29.32 21.49
C ASN A 355 -1.07 27.87 21.01
N VAL A 356 -0.51 26.95 21.78
CA VAL A 356 -0.55 25.52 21.46
C VAL A 356 -1.96 24.98 21.73
N LEU A 357 -2.61 24.48 20.67
CA LEU A 357 -3.94 23.89 20.74
C LEU A 357 -3.89 22.37 20.92
N ALA A 358 -2.89 21.71 20.37
CA ALA A 358 -2.71 20.26 20.50
C ALA A 358 -1.25 19.85 20.29
N ASN A 359 -0.84 18.80 21.00
CA ASN A 359 0.40 18.06 20.76
C ASN A 359 0.06 16.60 20.48
N PHE A 360 0.85 15.95 19.59
CA PHE A 360 0.66 14.56 19.21
C PHE A 360 1.92 13.76 19.50
N THR A 361 1.75 12.62 20.14
CA THR A 361 2.81 11.66 20.44
C THR A 361 2.53 10.33 19.76
N PRO A 362 3.56 9.55 19.42
CA PRO A 362 3.36 8.26 18.78
C PRO A 362 2.68 7.26 19.73
N GLN A 363 1.79 6.45 19.16
CA GLN A 363 1.34 5.22 19.83
C GLN A 363 2.36 4.13 19.56
N MET A 364 2.78 3.45 20.61
CA MET A 364 3.78 2.37 20.58
C MET A 364 3.19 1.12 21.20
N ASP A 365 3.33 0.00 20.52
CA ASP A 365 2.84 -1.30 20.97
C ASP A 365 3.99 -2.32 20.91
N GLU A 366 4.28 -3.01 21.99
CA GLU A 366 5.16 -4.18 21.96
C GLU A 366 4.40 -5.33 21.29
N VAL A 367 4.89 -5.77 20.12
CA VAL A 367 4.19 -6.75 19.27
C VAL A 367 4.91 -8.08 19.17
N ILE A 368 6.23 -8.09 19.41
CA ILE A 368 7.09 -9.27 19.47
C ILE A 368 8.22 -9.06 20.47
N SER A 369 8.84 -10.16 20.92
CA SER A 369 10.00 -10.09 21.78
C SER A 369 11.20 -9.43 21.10
N GLU A 370 12.06 -8.75 21.85
CA GLU A 370 13.32 -8.17 21.35
C GLU A 370 14.21 -9.26 20.70
N THR A 371 14.23 -10.46 21.25
CA THR A 371 14.96 -11.59 20.69
C THR A 371 14.46 -11.96 19.30
N SER A 372 13.17 -12.04 19.11
CA SER A 372 12.57 -12.34 17.78
C SER A 372 12.79 -11.19 16.79
N ALA A 373 12.66 -9.95 17.25
CA ALA A 373 13.01 -8.78 16.43
C ALA A 373 14.47 -8.85 15.94
N TYR A 374 15.41 -9.18 16.82
CA TYR A 374 16.82 -9.33 16.44
C TYR A 374 17.04 -10.49 15.45
N LYS A 375 16.43 -11.65 15.68
CA LYS A 375 16.46 -12.77 14.71
C LYS A 375 15.94 -12.35 13.35
N MET A 376 14.87 -11.56 13.31
CA MET A 376 14.31 -11.04 12.07
C MET A 376 15.24 -10.03 11.40
N LEU A 377 15.89 -9.13 12.13
CA LEU A 377 16.89 -8.22 11.57
C LEU A 377 18.04 -8.98 10.87
N VAL A 378 18.54 -10.05 11.49
CA VAL A 378 19.57 -10.91 10.88
C VAL A 378 19.09 -11.48 9.55
N MET A 379 17.85 -11.95 9.47
CA MET A 379 17.28 -12.52 8.25
C MET A 379 16.97 -11.45 7.20
N LEU A 380 16.45 -10.28 7.59
CA LEU A 380 16.16 -9.18 6.68
C LEU A 380 17.42 -8.56 6.08
N ARG A 381 18.54 -8.51 6.87
CA ARG A 381 19.86 -8.12 6.36
C ARG A 381 20.37 -9.12 5.32
N ALA A 382 20.13 -10.40 5.50
CA ALA A 382 20.50 -11.42 4.53
C ALA A 382 19.77 -11.26 3.18
N VAL A 383 18.52 -10.78 3.17
CA VAL A 383 17.80 -10.46 1.93
C VAL A 383 18.58 -9.44 1.09
N VAL A 384 19.17 -8.42 1.72
CA VAL A 384 19.92 -7.36 1.03
C VAL A 384 21.36 -7.78 0.70
N ASN A 385 22.02 -8.50 1.61
CA ASN A 385 23.43 -8.84 1.45
C ASN A 385 23.67 -10.10 0.59
N GLU A 386 22.81 -11.12 0.73
CA GLU A 386 23.00 -12.46 0.17
C GLU A 386 21.86 -12.87 -0.79
N GLY A 387 20.73 -12.14 -0.79
CA GLY A 387 19.49 -12.56 -1.40
C GLY A 387 18.95 -11.66 -2.51
N THR A 388 17.64 -11.66 -2.63
CA THR A 388 16.88 -11.00 -3.70
C THR A 388 17.01 -9.47 -3.69
N GLY A 389 17.33 -8.85 -2.54
CA GLY A 389 17.61 -7.42 -2.39
C GLY A 389 19.01 -6.98 -2.76
N GLY A 390 19.90 -7.90 -3.14
CA GLY A 390 21.31 -7.63 -3.42
C GLY A 390 21.60 -6.61 -4.54
N ARG A 391 20.58 -6.23 -5.31
CA ARG A 391 20.68 -5.15 -6.30
C ARG A 391 21.08 -3.81 -5.66
N VAL A 392 20.65 -3.56 -4.42
CA VAL A 392 21.00 -2.36 -3.66
C VAL A 392 22.51 -2.25 -3.49
N ARG A 393 23.17 -3.38 -3.23
CA ARG A 393 24.64 -3.46 -3.09
C ARG A 393 25.34 -3.41 -4.44
N ARG A 394 24.92 -4.28 -5.38
CA ARG A 394 25.64 -4.52 -6.64
C ARG A 394 25.46 -3.41 -7.67
N LEU A 395 24.24 -2.83 -7.77
CA LEU A 395 23.94 -1.84 -8.80
C LEU A 395 24.07 -0.41 -8.29
N TYR A 396 23.64 -0.16 -7.06
CA TYR A 396 23.62 1.19 -6.50
C TYR A 396 24.78 1.47 -5.54
N GLY A 397 25.62 0.48 -5.23
CA GLY A 397 26.82 0.64 -4.38
C GLY A 397 26.53 1.09 -2.94
N ILE A 398 25.28 0.97 -2.47
CA ILE A 398 24.89 1.42 -1.13
C ILE A 398 25.44 0.43 -0.10
N THR A 399 26.33 0.88 0.79
CA THR A 399 27.01 0.08 1.82
C THR A 399 26.38 0.19 3.20
N ALA A 400 25.48 1.15 3.41
CA ALA A 400 24.80 1.36 4.69
C ALA A 400 24.18 0.05 5.23
N ASP A 401 24.15 -0.13 6.54
CA ASP A 401 23.51 -1.28 7.17
C ASP A 401 22.00 -1.20 6.96
N MET A 402 21.46 -2.20 6.27
CA MET A 402 20.04 -2.25 5.96
C MET A 402 19.53 -3.68 5.81
N GLY A 403 18.28 -3.85 6.15
CA GLY A 403 17.49 -5.03 5.88
C GLY A 403 16.24 -4.71 5.09
N GLY A 404 15.58 -5.70 4.54
CA GLY A 404 14.36 -5.48 3.80
C GLY A 404 13.74 -6.77 3.27
N LYS A 405 12.59 -6.63 2.59
CA LYS A 405 11.95 -7.74 1.88
C LYS A 405 11.49 -7.29 0.51
N THR A 406 11.90 -8.03 -0.50
CA THR A 406 11.48 -7.82 -1.89
C THR A 406 10.20 -8.58 -2.20
N CYS A 407 9.39 -8.00 -3.09
CA CYS A 407 8.25 -8.68 -3.68
C CYS A 407 8.26 -8.47 -5.19
N LEU A 408 7.91 -9.52 -5.91
CA LEU A 408 7.62 -9.48 -7.33
C LEU A 408 6.14 -9.80 -7.50
N LEU A 409 5.33 -8.77 -7.71
CA LEU A 409 3.93 -8.91 -8.09
C LEU A 409 3.74 -8.50 -9.54
N TYR A 410 2.69 -9.01 -10.17
CA TYR A 410 2.30 -8.58 -11.50
C TYR A 410 1.91 -7.10 -11.45
N THR A 411 2.50 -6.29 -12.33
CA THR A 411 2.28 -4.84 -12.41
C THR A 411 1.12 -4.46 -13.34
N SER A 412 0.39 -5.43 -13.87
CA SER A 412 -0.78 -5.15 -14.72
C SER A 412 -1.93 -4.62 -13.88
N PRO A 413 -2.66 -3.59 -14.35
CA PRO A 413 -3.88 -3.14 -13.71
C PRO A 413 -4.85 -4.30 -13.47
N SER A 414 -5.40 -4.37 -12.26
CA SER A 414 -6.38 -5.39 -11.88
C SER A 414 -7.80 -4.83 -12.05
N PRO A 415 -8.85 -5.68 -12.07
CA PRO A 415 -10.23 -5.22 -12.02
C PRO A 415 -10.54 -4.29 -10.84
N ARG A 416 -9.81 -4.43 -9.73
CA ARG A 416 -9.96 -3.58 -8.53
C ARG A 416 -9.42 -2.16 -8.72
N ASP A 417 -8.49 -1.94 -9.66
CA ASP A 417 -7.98 -0.60 -9.98
C ASP A 417 -9.07 0.33 -10.56
N VAL A 418 -10.25 -0.20 -10.86
CA VAL A 418 -11.42 0.58 -11.32
C VAL A 418 -12.09 1.33 -10.18
N GLU A 419 -12.00 0.82 -8.95
CA GLU A 419 -12.63 1.45 -7.77
C GLU A 419 -11.83 2.66 -7.26
N GLU A 420 -10.66 2.91 -7.84
CA GLU A 420 -9.66 3.86 -7.38
C GLU A 420 -9.49 5.07 -8.30
N SER A 421 -10.33 5.22 -9.32
CA SER A 421 -10.23 6.32 -10.31
C SER A 421 -11.39 7.29 -10.23
#